data_e2805043aac4665769f2b33e48d568c8
#
_entry.id   e2805043aac4665769f2b33e48d568c8
#
_cell.length_a   1.000
_cell.length_b   1.000
_cell.length_c   1.000
_cell.angle_alpha   90.00
_cell.angle_beta   90.00
_cell.angle_gamma   90.00
#
_symmetry.space_group_name_H-M   'P 1'
#
loop_
_entity.id
_entity.type
_entity.pdbx_description
1 polymer ?
#
loop_
_entity_poly.entity_id
_entity_poly.type
_entity_poly.pdbx_seq_one_letter_code
_entity_poly.pdbx_strand_id
1 'polypeptide(L)'
;YVDNGSGYVNGMMSDAATGLMGRLGIQMHHSIPYNSQARGIIERLNAVIPRRIAQKFDTYNGFGADREHVRMTSRAIQSAVRASENGRELTPVQRNALAKLPSWQQLLDVIEEEVNRYNEQHRHTELPKRNGVHMTPAEYRRAVLASEGDETEYLTDIELRELFMPEEIRKAQRGWVELMNN
;
A
#
# COMPACT_ATOMS: atom_id res chain seq x y z
N TYR A 1 -11.28 -9.89 0.85
CA TYR A 1 -11.92 -9.18 1.97
C TYR A 1 -11.35 -7.77 2.08
N VAL A 2 -12.24 -6.77 2.14
CA VAL A 2 -11.87 -5.36 2.32
C VAL A 2 -12.61 -4.76 3.51
N ASP A 3 -12.13 -3.65 4.03
CA ASP A 3 -12.85 -2.93 5.07
C ASP A 3 -13.98 -2.07 4.48
N ASN A 4 -14.80 -1.46 5.35
CA ASN A 4 -15.91 -0.61 4.94
C ASN A 4 -15.47 0.86 4.74
N GLY A 5 -14.17 1.12 4.60
CA GLY A 5 -13.64 2.46 4.36
C GLY A 5 -14.03 3.02 2.99
N SER A 6 -14.19 4.32 2.89
CA SER A 6 -14.57 5.01 1.64
C SER A 6 -13.56 4.80 0.49
N GLY A 7 -12.31 4.40 0.80
CA GLY A 7 -11.33 4.03 -0.20
C GLY A 7 -11.69 2.77 -0.98
N TYR A 8 -12.49 1.86 -0.38
CA TYR A 8 -12.95 0.62 -1.02
C TYR A 8 -14.42 0.65 -1.40
N VAL A 9 -15.22 1.47 -0.71
CA VAL A 9 -16.67 1.61 -0.96
C VAL A 9 -16.93 2.90 -1.73
N ASN A 10 -16.55 2.91 -2.99
CA ASN A 10 -16.81 4.00 -3.93
C ASN A 10 -17.01 3.44 -5.34
N GLY A 11 -17.65 4.21 -6.23
CA GLY A 11 -17.97 3.77 -7.58
C GLY A 11 -16.76 3.33 -8.41
N MET A 12 -15.60 4.01 -8.26
CA MET A 12 -14.38 3.64 -8.99
C MET A 12 -13.85 2.26 -8.62
N MET A 13 -14.13 1.80 -7.41
CA MET A 13 -13.68 0.49 -6.94
C MET A 13 -14.75 -0.59 -7.08
N SER A 14 -16.00 -0.29 -6.72
CA SER A 14 -17.04 -1.29 -6.46
C SER A 14 -18.19 -1.32 -7.48
N ASP A 15 -18.24 -0.41 -8.46
CA ASP A 15 -19.24 -0.49 -9.52
C ASP A 15 -19.04 -1.78 -10.33
N ALA A 16 -20.12 -2.52 -10.61
CA ALA A 16 -20.04 -3.82 -11.22
C ALA A 16 -19.55 -3.79 -12.69
N ALA A 17 -19.80 -2.68 -13.40
CA ALA A 17 -19.46 -2.54 -14.81
C ALA A 17 -18.17 -1.75 -15.05
N THR A 18 -17.98 -0.65 -14.30
CA THR A 18 -16.89 0.31 -14.51
C THR A 18 -15.88 0.35 -13.37
N GLY A 19 -16.22 -0.27 -12.23
CA GLY A 19 -15.32 -0.32 -11.06
C GLY A 19 -14.15 -1.26 -11.28
N LEU A 20 -13.00 -0.91 -10.69
CA LEU A 20 -11.77 -1.68 -10.80
C LEU A 20 -11.95 -3.17 -10.45
N MET A 21 -12.69 -3.47 -9.38
CA MET A 21 -12.91 -4.86 -8.94
C MET A 21 -13.81 -5.64 -9.91
N GLY A 22 -14.86 -4.99 -10.44
CA GLY A 22 -15.74 -5.60 -11.46
C GLY A 22 -14.99 -5.91 -12.75
N ARG A 23 -14.15 -5.00 -13.21
CA ARG A 23 -13.31 -5.15 -14.40
C ARG A 23 -12.25 -6.25 -14.27
N LEU A 24 -11.76 -6.48 -13.05
CA LEU A 24 -10.84 -7.58 -12.72
C LEU A 24 -11.54 -8.91 -12.43
N GLY A 25 -12.86 -8.96 -12.44
CA GLY A 25 -13.61 -10.16 -12.04
C GLY A 25 -13.46 -10.50 -10.55
N ILE A 26 -12.99 -9.55 -9.72
CA ILE A 26 -12.75 -9.77 -8.30
C ILE A 26 -14.04 -9.60 -7.51
N GLN A 27 -14.44 -10.61 -6.77
CA GLN A 27 -15.53 -10.53 -5.82
C GLN A 27 -15.08 -9.83 -4.54
N MET A 28 -15.70 -8.69 -4.23
CA MET A 28 -15.46 -7.98 -2.97
C MET A 28 -16.33 -8.54 -1.85
N HIS A 29 -15.69 -8.96 -0.78
CA HIS A 29 -16.35 -9.35 0.46
C HIS A 29 -16.04 -8.35 1.56
N HIS A 30 -17.08 -7.70 2.07
CA HIS A 30 -16.97 -6.81 3.21
C HIS A 30 -17.09 -7.60 4.51
N SER A 31 -16.23 -7.30 5.47
CA SER A 31 -16.35 -7.89 6.81
C SER A 31 -17.56 -7.31 7.54
N ILE A 32 -18.09 -8.08 8.48
CA ILE A 32 -19.14 -7.60 9.40
C ILE A 32 -18.60 -6.35 10.11
N PRO A 33 -19.33 -5.21 10.08
CA PRO A 33 -18.94 -4.00 10.79
C PRO A 33 -18.64 -4.31 12.27
N TYR A 34 -17.60 -3.66 12.80
CA TYR A 34 -17.14 -3.81 14.19
C TYR A 34 -16.58 -5.18 14.59
N ASN A 35 -16.37 -6.11 13.66
CA ASN A 35 -15.70 -7.38 13.93
C ASN A 35 -14.22 -7.33 13.54
N SER A 36 -13.35 -6.88 14.46
CA SER A 36 -11.91 -6.80 14.25
C SER A 36 -11.23 -8.17 14.14
N GLN A 37 -11.80 -9.21 14.78
CA GLN A 37 -11.19 -10.54 14.79
C GLN A 37 -11.14 -11.20 13.40
N ALA A 38 -12.09 -10.89 12.53
CA ALA A 38 -12.12 -11.41 11.16
C ALA A 38 -10.95 -10.93 10.29
N ARG A 39 -10.20 -9.91 10.72
CA ARG A 39 -9.08 -9.27 9.98
C ARG A 39 -7.73 -9.38 10.67
N GLY A 40 -7.62 -10.13 11.74
CA GLY A 40 -6.43 -10.19 12.60
C GLY A 40 -5.12 -10.49 11.85
N ILE A 41 -5.16 -11.27 10.78
CA ILE A 41 -3.97 -11.58 9.95
C ILE A 41 -3.50 -10.32 9.20
N ILE A 42 -4.41 -9.63 8.52
CA ILE A 42 -4.10 -8.40 7.76
C ILE A 42 -3.68 -7.27 8.71
N GLU A 43 -4.38 -7.12 9.85
CA GLU A 43 -4.04 -6.11 10.85
C GLU A 43 -2.64 -6.35 11.45
N ARG A 44 -2.30 -7.61 11.73
CA ARG A 44 -0.94 -7.97 12.20
C ARG A 44 0.11 -7.65 11.15
N LEU A 45 -0.13 -8.00 9.89
CA LEU A 45 0.79 -7.70 8.79
C LEU A 45 0.99 -6.19 8.63
N ASN A 46 -0.10 -5.42 8.62
CA ASN A 46 -0.09 -3.95 8.55
C ASN A 46 0.60 -3.30 9.76
N ALA A 47 0.61 -3.95 10.92
CA ALA A 47 1.35 -3.45 12.07
C ALA A 47 2.85 -3.75 12.00
N VAL A 48 3.25 -4.88 11.41
CA VAL A 48 4.65 -5.34 11.39
C VAL A 48 5.45 -4.70 10.26
N ILE A 49 5.02 -4.86 9.01
CA ILE A 49 5.80 -4.41 7.84
C ILE A 49 5.95 -2.88 7.82
N PRO A 50 4.89 -2.07 7.87
CA PRO A 50 5.04 -0.61 7.85
C PRO A 50 5.86 -0.06 9.01
N ARG A 51 5.75 -0.67 10.19
CA ARG A 51 6.59 -0.26 11.33
C ARG A 51 8.07 -0.50 11.06
N ARG A 52 8.43 -1.64 10.51
CA ARG A 52 9.83 -1.97 10.18
C ARG A 52 10.38 -1.07 9.09
N ILE A 53 9.59 -0.79 8.07
CA ILE A 53 9.92 0.18 7.03
C ILE A 53 10.18 1.55 7.66
N ALA A 54 9.24 2.04 8.47
CA ALA A 54 9.37 3.36 9.10
C ALA A 54 10.59 3.47 10.02
N GLN A 55 10.95 2.39 10.75
CA GLN A 55 12.11 2.35 11.63
C GLN A 55 13.47 2.45 10.90
N LYS A 56 13.50 2.25 9.58
CA LYS A 56 14.71 2.42 8.76
C LYS A 56 15.05 3.90 8.50
N PHE A 57 14.15 4.82 8.82
CA PHE A 57 14.32 6.25 8.53
C PHE A 57 14.46 7.07 9.81
N ASP A 58 15.33 8.09 9.76
CA ASP A 58 15.57 9.03 10.87
C ASP A 58 14.31 9.82 11.29
N THR A 59 13.29 9.83 10.44
CA THR A 59 12.00 10.50 10.68
C THR A 59 10.98 9.60 11.39
N TYR A 60 11.39 8.39 11.81
CA TYR A 60 10.50 7.49 12.56
C TYR A 60 9.98 8.14 13.84
N ASN A 61 8.66 8.10 14.01
CA ASN A 61 7.95 8.72 15.13
C ASN A 61 7.10 7.74 15.96
N GLY A 62 7.35 6.44 15.80
CA GLY A 62 6.61 5.39 16.51
C GLY A 62 7.18 5.04 17.87
N PHE A 63 6.77 3.88 18.38
CA PHE A 63 7.19 3.38 19.68
C PHE A 63 8.72 3.23 19.77
N GLY A 64 9.31 3.76 20.84
CA GLY A 64 10.76 3.75 21.07
C GLY A 64 11.50 4.94 20.49
N ALA A 65 10.86 5.82 19.71
CA ALA A 65 11.48 7.06 19.24
C ALA A 65 11.55 8.13 20.37
N ASP A 66 12.61 8.92 20.33
CA ASP A 66 12.74 10.08 21.23
C ASP A 66 11.68 11.14 20.88
N ARG A 67 10.75 11.36 21.78
CA ARG A 67 9.60 12.27 21.57
C ARG A 67 10.02 13.71 21.32
N GLU A 68 11.08 14.18 21.96
CA GLU A 68 11.55 15.55 21.76
C GLU A 68 12.21 15.72 20.39
N HIS A 69 13.08 14.79 20.03
CA HIS A 69 13.69 14.75 18.71
C HIS A 69 12.63 14.69 17.58
N VAL A 70 11.66 13.80 17.72
CA VAL A 70 10.53 13.68 16.78
C VAL A 70 9.77 14.99 16.62
N ARG A 71 9.41 15.63 17.76
CA ARG A 71 8.68 16.89 17.75
C ARG A 71 9.46 18.01 17.06
N MET A 72 10.75 18.12 17.35
CA MET A 72 11.62 19.12 16.73
C MET A 72 11.79 18.88 15.22
N THR A 73 12.07 17.64 14.82
CA THR A 73 12.22 17.26 13.42
C THR A 73 10.92 17.49 12.62
N SER A 74 9.77 17.05 13.14
CA SER A 74 8.48 17.26 12.48
C SER A 74 8.14 18.75 12.32
N ARG A 75 8.40 19.58 13.33
CA ARG A 75 8.19 21.03 13.23
C ARG A 75 9.11 21.68 12.20
N ALA A 76 10.39 21.26 12.15
CA ALA A 76 11.32 21.78 11.17
C ALA A 76 10.92 21.38 9.73
N ILE A 77 10.49 20.14 9.51
CA ILE A 77 9.97 19.67 8.21
C ILE A 77 8.71 20.47 7.82
N GLN A 78 7.72 20.60 8.70
CA GLN A 78 6.51 21.37 8.42
C GLN A 78 6.80 22.82 8.10
N SER A 79 7.74 23.43 8.84
CA SER A 79 8.20 24.80 8.58
C SER A 79 8.89 24.93 7.21
N ALA A 80 9.68 23.93 6.84
CA ALA A 80 10.36 23.90 5.54
C ALA A 80 9.37 23.78 4.37
N VAL A 81 8.38 22.87 4.49
CA VAL A 81 7.33 22.70 3.49
C VAL A 81 6.56 24.01 3.28
N ARG A 82 6.10 24.66 4.35
CA ARG A 82 5.40 25.95 4.28
C ARG A 82 6.26 27.06 3.66
N ALA A 83 7.57 27.07 3.94
CA ALA A 83 8.48 28.03 3.34
C ALA A 83 8.60 27.80 1.84
N SER A 84 8.75 26.55 1.41
CA SER A 84 8.78 26.16 -0.01
C SER A 84 7.50 26.55 -0.75
N GLU A 85 6.33 26.22 -0.18
CA GLU A 85 5.02 26.55 -0.75
C GLU A 85 4.82 28.07 -0.94
N ASN A 86 5.42 28.88 -0.05
CA ASN A 86 5.36 30.34 -0.12
C ASN A 86 6.53 30.96 -0.91
N GLY A 87 7.34 30.16 -1.61
CA GLY A 87 8.48 30.65 -2.40
C GLY A 87 9.58 31.30 -1.58
N ARG A 88 9.71 30.98 -0.28
CA ARG A 88 10.74 31.54 0.61
C ARG A 88 11.98 30.66 0.58
N GLU A 89 13.15 31.30 0.73
CA GLU A 89 14.41 30.58 0.90
C GLU A 89 14.41 29.79 2.21
N LEU A 90 14.89 28.53 2.12
CA LEU A 90 15.00 27.65 3.27
C LEU A 90 16.21 28.01 4.14
N THR A 91 16.02 28.07 5.42
CA THR A 91 17.12 28.17 6.39
C THR A 91 17.97 26.89 6.41
N PRO A 92 19.22 26.92 6.90
CA PRO A 92 20.03 25.70 7.05
C PRO A 92 19.34 24.60 7.86
N VAL A 93 18.63 24.96 8.94
CA VAL A 93 17.87 24.01 9.77
C VAL A 93 16.75 23.33 8.98
N GLN A 94 16.02 24.10 8.16
CA GLN A 94 14.95 23.58 7.32
C GLN A 94 15.50 22.67 6.21
N ARG A 95 16.59 23.03 5.56
CA ARG A 95 17.26 22.18 4.55
C ARG A 95 17.71 20.85 5.16
N ASN A 96 18.36 20.89 6.34
CA ASN A 96 18.78 19.69 7.04
C ASN A 96 17.61 18.80 7.48
N ALA A 97 16.48 19.39 7.84
CA ALA A 97 15.28 18.63 8.19
C ALA A 97 14.66 17.92 6.98
N LEU A 98 14.58 18.61 5.83
CA LEU A 98 14.09 17.98 4.58
C LEU A 98 15.04 16.89 4.06
N ALA A 99 16.35 17.05 4.25
CA ALA A 99 17.33 16.04 3.86
C ALA A 99 17.20 14.71 4.63
N LYS A 100 16.48 14.70 5.77
CA LYS A 100 16.15 13.47 6.52
C LYS A 100 14.98 12.70 5.94
N LEU A 101 14.18 13.30 5.07
CA LEU A 101 13.11 12.60 4.39
C LEU A 101 13.71 11.67 3.34
N PRO A 102 13.26 10.42 3.27
CA PRO A 102 13.69 9.54 2.19
C PRO A 102 13.24 10.06 0.83
N SER A 103 14.04 9.84 -0.18
CA SER A 103 13.57 9.95 -1.55
C SER A 103 12.51 8.86 -1.81
N TRP A 104 11.71 9.07 -2.88
CA TRP A 104 10.73 8.07 -3.27
C TRP A 104 11.40 6.72 -3.60
N GLN A 105 12.55 6.74 -4.27
CA GLN A 105 13.30 5.54 -4.59
C GLN A 105 13.79 4.82 -3.33
N GLN A 106 14.38 5.54 -2.38
CA GLN A 106 14.80 4.95 -1.10
C GLN A 106 13.64 4.30 -0.33
N LEU A 107 12.45 4.91 -0.37
CA LEU A 107 11.27 4.33 0.25
C LEU A 107 10.86 3.02 -0.44
N LEU A 108 10.85 3.00 -1.78
CA LEU A 108 10.52 1.80 -2.56
C LEU A 108 11.52 0.67 -2.31
N ASP A 109 12.82 0.97 -2.30
CA ASP A 109 13.88 0.00 -2.04
C ASP A 109 13.71 -0.65 -0.65
N VAL A 110 13.41 0.15 0.37
CA VAL A 110 13.17 -0.34 1.74
C VAL A 110 11.88 -1.17 1.82
N ILE A 111 10.82 -0.78 1.11
CA ILE A 111 9.58 -1.56 1.03
C ILE A 111 9.88 -2.94 0.42
N GLU A 112 10.58 -2.97 -0.70
CA GLU A 112 10.95 -4.21 -1.38
C GLU A 112 11.82 -5.12 -0.49
N GLU A 113 12.84 -4.56 0.16
CA GLU A 113 13.70 -5.27 1.11
C GLU A 113 12.87 -5.93 2.23
N GLU A 114 11.98 -5.17 2.89
CA GLU A 114 11.20 -5.68 4.02
C GLU A 114 10.13 -6.69 3.60
N VAL A 115 9.52 -6.51 2.43
CA VAL A 115 8.58 -7.48 1.86
C VAL A 115 9.30 -8.78 1.50
N ASN A 116 10.45 -8.70 0.83
CA ASN A 116 11.25 -9.87 0.48
C ASN A 116 11.75 -10.60 1.74
N ARG A 117 12.23 -9.86 2.74
CA ARG A 117 12.61 -10.42 4.02
C ARG A 117 11.45 -11.16 4.70
N TYR A 118 10.25 -10.57 4.70
CA TYR A 118 9.08 -11.22 5.28
C TYR A 118 8.74 -12.51 4.51
N ASN A 119 8.69 -12.45 3.21
CA ASN A 119 8.30 -13.58 2.39
C ASN A 119 9.32 -14.72 2.41
N GLU A 120 10.62 -14.41 2.37
CA GLU A 120 11.67 -15.42 2.21
C GLU A 120 12.31 -15.87 3.53
N GLN A 121 12.23 -15.08 4.61
CA GLN A 121 12.95 -15.38 5.84
C GLN A 121 12.05 -15.54 7.06
N HIS A 122 10.85 -14.94 7.07
CA HIS A 122 9.98 -15.03 8.23
C HIS A 122 9.30 -16.40 8.30
N ARG A 123 9.62 -17.19 9.34
CA ARG A 123 8.97 -18.46 9.62
C ARG A 123 7.61 -18.22 10.29
N HIS A 124 6.55 -18.66 9.66
CA HIS A 124 5.20 -18.42 10.15
C HIS A 124 4.65 -19.64 10.87
N THR A 125 4.28 -19.50 12.15
CA THR A 125 3.84 -20.63 13.01
C THR A 125 2.56 -21.31 12.51
N GLU A 126 1.73 -20.61 11.76
CA GLU A 126 0.51 -21.14 11.16
C GLU A 126 0.76 -21.91 9.84
N LEU A 127 1.95 -21.79 9.26
CA LEU A 127 2.30 -22.52 8.06
C LEU A 127 2.81 -23.92 8.39
N PRO A 128 2.64 -24.91 7.48
CA PRO A 128 3.15 -26.27 7.65
C PRO A 128 4.64 -26.30 7.97
N LYS A 129 5.07 -27.38 8.58
CA LYS A 129 6.50 -27.65 8.82
C LYS A 129 7.07 -28.53 7.70
N ARG A 130 8.28 -28.18 7.26
CA ARG A 130 9.11 -29.02 6.42
C ARG A 130 10.40 -29.33 7.18
N ASN A 131 10.71 -30.61 7.36
CA ASN A 131 11.86 -31.07 8.16
C ASN A 131 11.88 -30.49 9.60
N GLY A 132 10.72 -30.40 10.23
CA GLY A 132 10.58 -29.89 11.61
C GLY A 132 10.57 -28.37 11.76
N VAL A 133 10.79 -27.60 10.69
CA VAL A 133 10.84 -26.14 10.69
C VAL A 133 9.63 -25.58 9.94
N HIS A 134 8.97 -24.58 10.51
CA HIS A 134 7.86 -23.90 9.83
C HIS A 134 8.33 -23.24 8.53
N MET A 135 7.49 -23.33 7.52
CA MET A 135 7.76 -22.72 6.22
C MET A 135 7.65 -21.21 6.27
N THR A 136 8.37 -20.54 5.37
CA THR A 136 8.13 -19.13 5.05
C THR A 136 6.95 -19.00 4.09
N PRO A 137 6.33 -17.80 3.96
CA PRO A 137 5.28 -17.58 2.96
C PRO A 137 5.69 -17.98 1.55
N ALA A 138 6.90 -17.63 1.13
CA ALA A 138 7.39 -17.95 -0.21
C ALA A 138 7.68 -19.45 -0.39
N GLU A 139 8.22 -20.13 0.62
CA GLU A 139 8.40 -21.61 0.59
C GLU A 139 7.06 -22.32 0.44
N TYR A 140 6.04 -21.88 1.20
CA TYR A 140 4.70 -22.46 1.14
C TYR A 140 4.03 -22.20 -0.21
N ARG A 141 4.08 -20.95 -0.71
CA ARG A 141 3.54 -20.61 -2.04
C ARG A 141 4.18 -21.47 -3.13
N ARG A 142 5.52 -21.59 -3.14
CA ARG A 142 6.22 -22.46 -4.11
C ARG A 142 5.81 -23.93 -4.02
N ALA A 143 5.58 -24.44 -2.81
CA ALA A 143 5.13 -25.83 -2.63
C ALA A 143 3.71 -26.04 -3.16
N VAL A 144 2.78 -25.11 -2.92
CA VAL A 144 1.40 -25.18 -3.43
C VAL A 144 1.40 -25.11 -4.96
N LEU A 145 2.09 -24.14 -5.56
CA LEU A 145 2.17 -24.02 -7.03
C LEU A 145 2.79 -25.24 -7.70
N ALA A 146 3.78 -25.87 -7.06
CA ALA A 146 4.38 -27.11 -7.56
C ALA A 146 3.43 -28.31 -7.52
N SER A 147 2.46 -28.34 -6.58
CA SER A 147 1.48 -29.43 -6.42
C SER A 147 0.20 -29.23 -7.21
N GLU A 148 -0.27 -27.99 -7.34
CA GLU A 148 -1.57 -27.63 -7.93
C GLU A 148 -1.44 -27.03 -9.34
N GLY A 149 -0.24 -26.63 -9.73
CA GLY A 149 0.02 -25.86 -10.94
C GLY A 149 -0.04 -24.35 -10.69
N ASP A 150 0.52 -23.60 -11.61
CA ASP A 150 0.45 -22.13 -11.60
C ASP A 150 -0.60 -21.67 -12.63
N GLU A 151 -1.80 -21.41 -12.16
CA GLU A 151 -2.89 -20.84 -12.96
C GLU A 151 -2.95 -19.29 -12.84
N THR A 152 -1.85 -18.66 -12.41
CA THR A 152 -1.82 -17.21 -12.25
C THR A 152 -1.97 -16.52 -13.59
N GLU A 153 -3.03 -15.77 -13.76
CA GLU A 153 -3.21 -14.89 -14.91
C GLU A 153 -2.38 -13.63 -14.73
N TYR A 154 -1.62 -13.27 -15.75
CA TYR A 154 -0.82 -12.05 -15.79
C TYR A 154 -1.40 -11.08 -16.80
N LEU A 155 -1.62 -9.85 -16.38
CA LEU A 155 -2.04 -8.77 -17.27
C LEU A 155 -0.85 -8.29 -18.10
N THR A 156 -1.11 -7.97 -19.36
CA THR A 156 -0.15 -7.26 -20.19
C THR A 156 -0.03 -5.80 -19.74
N ASP A 157 1.04 -5.10 -20.13
CA ASP A 157 1.23 -3.67 -19.80
C ASP A 157 0.08 -2.80 -20.33
N ILE A 158 -0.53 -3.19 -21.46
CA ILE A 158 -1.66 -2.48 -22.06
C ILE A 158 -2.91 -2.68 -21.19
N GLU A 159 -3.25 -3.92 -20.86
CA GLU A 159 -4.38 -4.23 -19.98
C GLU A 159 -4.22 -3.59 -18.61
N LEU A 160 -3.00 -3.61 -18.05
CA LEU A 160 -2.71 -2.96 -16.79
C LEU A 160 -2.95 -1.44 -16.84
N ARG A 161 -2.51 -0.79 -17.93
CA ARG A 161 -2.74 0.65 -18.14
C ARG A 161 -4.23 0.96 -18.30
N GLU A 162 -4.94 0.21 -19.12
CA GLU A 162 -6.39 0.40 -19.34
C GLU A 162 -7.19 0.18 -18.06
N LEU A 163 -6.81 -0.82 -17.27
CA LEU A 163 -7.46 -1.15 -16.00
C LEU A 163 -7.43 0.01 -14.99
N PHE A 164 -6.32 0.75 -14.93
CA PHE A 164 -6.18 1.89 -14.03
C PHE A 164 -6.72 3.21 -14.59
N MET A 165 -7.19 3.22 -15.84
CA MET A 165 -7.90 4.39 -16.39
C MET A 165 -9.32 4.43 -15.86
N PRO A 166 -9.79 5.58 -15.32
CA PRO A 166 -11.18 5.75 -14.92
C PRO A 166 -12.10 5.57 -16.13
N GLU A 167 -13.14 4.78 -15.99
CA GLU A 167 -14.20 4.65 -16.97
C GLU A 167 -15.46 5.36 -16.50
N GLU A 168 -16.12 6.07 -17.42
CA GLU A 168 -17.40 6.72 -17.19
C GLU A 168 -18.40 6.36 -18.26
N ILE A 169 -19.58 5.91 -17.85
CA ILE A 169 -20.69 5.68 -18.78
C ILE A 169 -21.39 6.99 -19.01
N ARG A 170 -21.39 7.47 -20.25
CA ARG A 170 -22.06 8.71 -20.67
C ARG A 170 -23.09 8.42 -21.75
N LYS A 171 -24.18 9.20 -21.75
CA LYS A 171 -25.18 9.14 -22.83
C LYS A 171 -24.77 10.09 -23.94
N ALA A 172 -24.68 9.57 -25.16
CA ALA A 172 -24.57 10.43 -26.33
C ALA A 172 -25.91 11.15 -26.58
N GLN A 173 -25.89 12.47 -26.70
CA GLN A 173 -27.05 13.28 -27.10
C GLN A 173 -26.72 13.97 -28.41
N ARG A 174 -27.53 13.70 -29.47
CA ARG A 174 -27.37 14.31 -30.79
C ARG A 174 -25.95 14.16 -31.37
N GLY A 175 -25.28 13.05 -31.07
CA GLY A 175 -23.93 12.78 -31.57
C GLY A 175 -22.79 13.39 -30.70
N TRP A 176 -23.10 14.01 -29.58
CA TRP A 176 -22.13 14.59 -28.66
C TRP A 176 -22.09 13.83 -27.34
N VAL A 177 -20.91 13.71 -26.76
CA VAL A 177 -20.67 13.16 -25.43
C VAL A 177 -19.99 14.24 -24.59
N GLU A 178 -20.59 14.58 -23.47
CA GLU A 178 -20.01 15.54 -22.52
C GLU A 178 -19.04 14.81 -21.59
N LEU A 179 -17.78 15.21 -21.57
CA LEU A 179 -16.74 14.68 -20.71
C LEU A 179 -16.27 15.74 -19.74
N MET A 180 -16.25 15.42 -18.46
CA MET A 180 -15.67 16.26 -17.37
C MET A 180 -16.22 17.69 -17.31
N ASN A 181 -17.50 17.91 -17.59
CA ASN A 181 -18.16 19.23 -17.56
C ASN A 181 -17.57 20.26 -18.54
N ASN A 182 -16.96 19.84 -19.64
CA ASN A 182 -16.53 20.66 -20.77
C ASN A 182 -17.31 20.32 -22.02
#